data_1e97ef2a3f6d24ec486711350b5f4716
#
_entry.id   1e97ef2a3f6d24ec486711350b5f4716
#
_cell.length_a   1.000
_cell.length_b   1.000
_cell.length_c   1.000
_cell.angle_alpha   90.00
_cell.angle_beta   90.00
_cell.angle_gamma   90.00
#
_symmetry.space_group_name_H-M   'P 1'
#
loop_
_entity.id
_entity.type
_entity.pdbx_description
1 polymer ?
#
loop_
_entity_poly.entity_id
_entity_poly.type
_entity_poly.pdbx_seq_one_letter_code
_entity_poly.pdbx_strand_id
1 'polypeptide(L)'
;MRPEQLLALHKIVRREHAVVLAHRVTDTIKKHRSDARLRTLDRDRLWAMETPQVFSRELIDRAYARVVKKKRHITDDAQAVEQLDHPIALLENTHPNPKLTTPADLAYLEFLLAREDLNSTG
;
A
#
# COMPACT_ATOMS: atom_id res chain seq x y z
N MET A 1 -7.47 9.85 -0.34
CA MET A 1 -7.83 9.07 0.87
C MET A 1 -8.91 9.80 1.65
N ARG A 2 -9.85 9.07 2.20
CA ARG A 2 -11.00 9.62 2.92
C ARG A 2 -10.78 9.59 4.43
N PRO A 3 -11.38 10.55 5.18
CA PRO A 3 -11.23 10.58 6.64
C PRO A 3 -11.65 9.28 7.34
N GLU A 4 -12.67 8.60 6.84
CA GLU A 4 -13.13 7.31 7.38
C GLU A 4 -12.04 6.24 7.30
N GLN A 5 -11.23 6.30 6.25
CA GLN A 5 -10.12 5.36 6.07
C GLN A 5 -9.01 5.60 7.10
N LEU A 6 -8.72 6.87 7.42
CA LEU A 6 -7.77 7.20 8.50
C LEU A 6 -8.23 6.66 9.85
N LEU A 7 -9.52 6.81 10.15
CA LEU A 7 -10.08 6.29 11.41
C LEU A 7 -10.01 4.76 11.45
N ALA A 8 -10.32 4.10 10.33
CA ALA A 8 -10.22 2.65 10.24
C ALA A 8 -8.78 2.16 10.42
N LEU A 9 -7.82 2.81 9.77
CA LEU A 9 -6.39 2.50 9.93
C LEU A 9 -5.94 2.66 11.38
N HIS A 10 -6.38 3.74 12.03
CA HIS A 10 -6.03 3.99 13.43
C HIS A 10 -6.56 2.88 14.35
N LYS A 11 -7.80 2.45 14.15
CA LYS A 11 -8.38 1.35 14.93
C LYS A 11 -7.63 0.04 14.73
N ILE A 12 -7.28 -0.25 13.48
CA ILE A 12 -6.58 -1.50 13.15
C ILE A 12 -5.17 -1.51 13.73
N VAL A 13 -4.43 -0.41 13.61
CA VAL A 13 -3.04 -0.34 14.09
C VAL A 13 -2.96 -0.48 15.61
N ARG A 14 -3.96 -0.01 16.33
CA ARG A 14 -4.01 -0.16 17.79
C ARG A 14 -4.09 -1.62 18.21
N ARG A 15 -4.70 -2.46 17.40
CA ARG A 15 -4.87 -3.89 17.65
C ARG A 15 -3.78 -4.74 17.00
N GLU A 16 -3.46 -4.45 15.73
CA GLU A 16 -2.59 -5.31 14.92
C GLU A 16 -1.14 -4.80 14.84
N HIS A 17 -0.88 -3.55 15.22
CA HIS A 17 0.43 -2.87 15.19
C HIS A 17 0.97 -2.57 13.79
N ALA A 18 0.37 -3.10 12.75
CA ALA A 18 0.74 -2.84 11.35
C ALA A 18 -0.50 -2.94 10.47
N VAL A 19 -0.74 -1.93 9.65
CA VAL A 19 -1.82 -1.95 8.67
C VAL A 19 -1.44 -1.11 7.46
N VAL A 20 -1.80 -1.58 6.28
CA VAL A 20 -1.50 -0.90 5.01
C VAL A 20 -2.79 -0.77 4.21
N LEU A 21 -3.00 0.41 3.65
CA LEU A 21 -4.05 0.62 2.66
C LEU A 21 -3.62 -0.08 1.36
N ALA A 22 -4.51 -0.85 0.76
CA ALA A 22 -4.17 -1.64 -0.42
C ALA A 22 -5.40 -1.89 -1.28
N HIS A 23 -5.18 -2.24 -2.55
CA HIS A 23 -6.27 -2.64 -3.41
C HIS A 23 -5.96 -3.96 -4.09
N ARG A 24 -7.02 -4.67 -4.49
CA ARG A 24 -6.87 -5.93 -5.20
C ARG A 24 -6.34 -5.69 -6.61
N VAL A 25 -5.44 -6.55 -7.03
CA VAL A 25 -4.90 -6.49 -8.40
C VAL A 25 -5.96 -7.00 -9.37
N THR A 26 -6.28 -6.18 -10.37
CA THR A 26 -7.25 -6.52 -11.41
C THR A 26 -6.58 -6.92 -12.72
N ASP A 27 -5.32 -6.52 -12.93
CA ASP A 27 -4.55 -6.88 -14.10
C ASP A 27 -4.02 -8.31 -13.99
N THR A 28 -3.77 -8.93 -15.14
CA THR A 28 -3.02 -10.18 -15.18
C THR A 28 -1.54 -9.88 -14.91
N ILE A 29 -1.00 -10.43 -13.83
CA ILE A 29 0.40 -10.26 -13.46
C ILE A 29 1.17 -11.52 -13.78
N LYS A 30 2.27 -11.38 -14.49
CA LYS A 30 3.13 -12.49 -14.86
C LYS A 30 4.54 -12.25 -14.37
N LYS A 31 5.17 -13.31 -13.91
CA LYS A 31 6.59 -13.29 -13.59
C LYS A 31 7.37 -13.68 -14.85
N HIS A 32 8.30 -12.82 -15.27
CA HIS A 32 9.21 -13.10 -16.38
C HIS A 32 10.45 -13.78 -15.83
N ARG A 33 10.68 -15.03 -16.25
CA ARG A 33 11.81 -15.83 -15.78
C ARG A 33 13.06 -15.52 -16.62
N SER A 34 14.24 -15.82 -16.05
CA SER A 34 15.53 -15.62 -16.73
C SER A 34 15.67 -16.46 -18.00
N ASP A 35 14.92 -17.56 -18.14
CA ASP A 35 14.88 -18.40 -19.34
C ASP A 35 13.85 -17.91 -20.39
N ALA A 36 13.39 -16.68 -20.27
CA ALA A 36 12.41 -16.01 -21.14
C ALA A 36 10.99 -16.60 -21.07
N ARG A 37 10.73 -17.48 -20.12
CA ARG A 37 9.39 -18.04 -19.89
C ARG A 37 8.57 -17.15 -18.97
N LEU A 38 7.25 -17.15 -19.17
CA LEU A 38 6.31 -16.41 -18.33
C LEU A 38 5.56 -17.37 -17.39
N ARG A 39 5.29 -16.90 -16.20
CA ARG A 39 4.43 -17.59 -15.24
C ARG A 39 3.34 -16.62 -14.77
N THR A 40 2.08 -16.98 -14.97
CA THR A 40 0.96 -16.20 -14.47
C THR A 40 0.83 -16.40 -12.96
N LEU A 41 0.73 -15.29 -12.22
CA LEU A 41 0.52 -15.31 -10.78
C LEU A 41 -0.97 -15.33 -10.47
N ASP A 42 -1.33 -15.99 -9.37
CA ASP A 42 -2.71 -16.00 -8.86
C ASP A 42 -3.06 -14.62 -8.28
N ARG A 43 -3.79 -13.82 -9.04
CA ARG A 43 -4.11 -12.45 -8.61
C ARG A 43 -5.05 -12.38 -7.41
N ASP A 44 -5.75 -13.47 -7.06
CA ASP A 44 -6.59 -13.50 -5.86
C ASP A 44 -5.77 -13.35 -4.59
N ARG A 45 -4.46 -13.62 -4.66
CA ARG A 45 -3.52 -13.47 -3.56
C ARG A 45 -2.62 -12.23 -3.71
N LEU A 46 -2.84 -11.43 -4.75
CA LEU A 46 -2.01 -10.25 -5.02
C LEU A 46 -2.75 -8.98 -4.63
N TRP A 47 -2.04 -8.14 -3.90
CA TRP A 47 -2.51 -6.82 -3.48
C TRP A 47 -1.50 -5.78 -3.88
N ALA A 48 -1.97 -4.67 -4.43
CA ALA A 48 -1.12 -3.52 -4.70
C ALA A 48 -1.12 -2.62 -3.47
N MET A 49 0.06 -2.32 -2.94
CA MET A 49 0.20 -1.50 -1.74
C MET A 49 0.04 -0.03 -2.06
N GLU A 50 -0.71 0.65 -1.22
CA GLU A 50 -0.93 2.09 -1.30
C GLU A 50 -0.31 2.76 -0.08
N THR A 51 -0.49 4.04 0.04
CA THR A 51 -0.22 4.81 1.24
C THR A 51 -1.54 5.40 1.74
N PRO A 52 -1.71 5.57 3.04
CA PRO A 52 -0.73 5.43 4.11
C PRO A 52 -0.47 3.98 4.51
N GLN A 53 0.73 3.76 5.03
CA GLN A 53 1.15 2.54 5.70
C GLN A 53 1.39 2.91 7.16
N VAL A 54 0.67 2.26 8.08
CA VAL A 54 0.61 2.70 9.48
C VAL A 54 1.13 1.60 10.38
N PHE A 55 2.04 1.98 11.29
CA PHE A 55 2.70 1.02 12.18
C PHE A 55 2.78 1.61 13.59
N SER A 56 2.81 0.73 14.60
CA SER A 56 3.19 1.18 15.92
C SER A 56 4.67 1.59 15.89
N ARG A 57 5.01 2.63 16.69
CA ARG A 57 6.38 3.15 16.71
C ARG A 57 7.40 2.07 17.08
N GLU A 58 7.09 1.26 18.08
CA GLU A 58 7.99 0.20 18.53
C GLU A 58 8.28 -0.80 17.41
N LEU A 59 7.24 -1.18 16.65
CA LEU A 59 7.41 -2.16 15.58
C LEU A 59 8.24 -1.60 14.44
N ILE A 60 7.94 -0.37 13.97
CA ILE A 60 8.66 0.20 12.83
C ILE A 60 10.11 0.51 13.18
N ASP A 61 10.38 0.98 14.39
CA ASP A 61 11.75 1.24 14.85
C ASP A 61 12.57 -0.06 14.89
N ARG A 62 11.99 -1.13 15.39
CA ARG A 62 12.63 -2.44 15.42
C ARG A 62 12.89 -3.00 14.02
N ALA A 63 11.92 -2.79 13.11
CA ALA A 63 12.05 -3.24 11.73
C ALA A 63 13.21 -2.54 11.01
N TYR A 64 13.29 -1.22 11.13
CA TYR A 64 14.37 -0.46 10.49
C TYR A 64 15.72 -0.70 11.12
N ALA A 65 15.80 -0.92 12.44
CA ALA A 65 17.04 -1.31 13.09
C ALA A 65 17.58 -2.60 12.46
N ARG A 66 16.73 -3.57 12.17
CA ARG A 66 17.12 -4.81 11.52
C ARG A 66 17.54 -4.60 10.07
N VAL A 67 16.83 -3.74 9.31
CA VAL A 67 17.17 -3.40 7.93
C VAL A 67 18.58 -2.80 7.86
N VAL A 68 18.88 -1.83 8.73
CA VAL A 68 20.18 -1.19 8.80
C VAL A 68 21.28 -2.20 9.16
N LYS A 69 21.03 -3.02 10.17
CA LYS A 69 22.00 -4.03 10.63
C LYS A 69 22.32 -5.05 9.54
N LYS A 70 21.31 -5.47 8.77
CA LYS A 70 21.45 -6.46 7.70
C LYS A 70 21.81 -5.86 6.36
N LYS A 71 21.87 -4.53 6.23
CA LYS A 71 22.15 -3.81 4.98
C LYS A 71 21.22 -4.24 3.84
N ARG A 72 19.95 -4.46 4.15
CA ARG A 72 18.97 -4.90 3.15
C ARG A 72 18.38 -3.71 2.41
N HIS A 73 18.09 -3.92 1.12
CA HIS A 73 17.34 -2.96 0.32
C HIS A 73 15.85 -3.25 0.46
N ILE A 74 15.07 -2.19 0.69
CA ILE A 74 13.60 -2.29 0.78
C ILE A 74 12.94 -1.26 -0.12
N THR A 75 11.71 -1.56 -0.55
CA THR A 75 10.93 -0.68 -1.43
C THR A 75 9.85 0.11 -0.69
N ASP A 76 9.40 -0.39 0.46
CA ASP A 76 8.42 0.32 1.29
C ASP A 76 8.57 -0.08 2.78
N ASP A 77 7.86 0.65 3.64
CA ASP A 77 7.91 0.41 5.08
C ASP A 77 7.36 -0.98 5.45
N ALA A 78 6.34 -1.44 4.74
CA ALA A 78 5.77 -2.75 4.96
C ALA A 78 6.82 -3.85 4.76
N GLN A 79 7.68 -3.71 3.76
CA GLN A 79 8.75 -4.68 3.51
C GLN A 79 9.73 -4.75 4.69
N ALA A 80 10.01 -3.61 5.34
CA ALA A 80 10.83 -3.62 6.55
C ALA A 80 10.19 -4.46 7.66
N VAL A 81 8.90 -4.34 7.85
CA VAL A 81 8.14 -5.11 8.85
C VAL A 81 8.05 -6.59 8.47
N GLU A 82 7.93 -6.90 7.19
CA GLU A 82 7.95 -8.29 6.69
C GLU A 82 9.23 -9.02 7.10
N GLN A 83 10.36 -8.31 7.18
CA GLN A 83 11.65 -8.89 7.59
C GLN A 83 11.62 -9.41 9.03
N LEU A 84 10.66 -8.98 9.84
CA LEU A 84 10.47 -9.45 11.21
C LEU A 84 9.49 -10.63 11.32
N ASP A 85 8.96 -11.12 10.20
CA ASP A 85 7.88 -12.11 10.15
C ASP A 85 6.64 -11.67 10.92
N HIS A 86 6.43 -10.37 11.06
CA HIS A 86 5.26 -9.81 11.73
C HIS A 86 4.09 -9.69 10.75
N PRO A 87 2.88 -10.14 11.14
CA PRO A 87 1.70 -9.99 10.29
C PRO A 87 1.38 -8.52 10.02
N ILE A 88 0.91 -8.23 8.81
CA ILE A 88 0.48 -6.90 8.41
C ILE A 88 -0.96 -6.98 7.97
N ALA A 89 -1.83 -6.21 8.64
CA ALA A 89 -3.23 -6.13 8.25
C ALA A 89 -3.39 -5.29 6.99
N LEU A 90 -4.34 -5.65 6.15
CA LEU A 90 -4.67 -4.88 4.95
C LEU A 90 -6.04 -4.24 5.13
N LEU A 91 -6.13 -2.96 4.79
CA LEU A 91 -7.41 -2.27 4.65
C LEU A 91 -7.67 -2.10 3.16
N GLU A 92 -8.72 -2.74 2.65
CA GLU A 92 -9.04 -2.66 1.23
C GLU A 92 -9.56 -1.27 0.87
N ASN A 93 -8.95 -0.68 -0.15
CA ASN A 93 -9.41 0.58 -0.73
C ASN A 93 -10.04 0.33 -2.08
N THR A 94 -11.29 0.79 -2.26
CA THR A 94 -12.02 0.69 -3.52
C THR A 94 -12.15 2.06 -4.21
N HIS A 95 -11.56 3.11 -3.62
CA HIS A 95 -11.56 4.46 -4.16
C HIS A 95 -10.22 4.81 -4.80
N PRO A 96 -10.19 5.70 -5.81
CA PRO A 96 -8.92 6.15 -6.38
C PRO A 96 -8.03 6.81 -5.32
N ASN A 97 -6.74 6.45 -5.34
CA ASN A 97 -5.74 6.99 -4.43
C ASN A 97 -4.40 7.10 -5.18
N PRO A 98 -4.31 7.99 -6.16
CA PRO A 98 -3.11 8.10 -6.98
C PRO A 98 -1.94 8.65 -6.20
N LYS A 99 -0.75 8.12 -6.47
CA LYS A 99 0.50 8.67 -5.98
C LYS A 99 1.01 9.69 -6.98
N LEU A 100 1.26 10.91 -6.53
CA LEU A 100 1.70 12.00 -7.40
C LEU A 100 3.19 11.87 -7.69
N THR A 101 3.54 11.29 -8.85
CA THR A 101 4.93 11.06 -9.25
C THR A 101 5.24 11.54 -10.66
N THR A 102 4.23 11.73 -11.51
CA THR A 102 4.39 12.16 -12.91
C THR A 102 3.41 13.30 -13.23
N PRO A 103 3.64 14.09 -14.31
CA PRO A 103 2.65 15.09 -14.74
C PRO A 103 1.27 14.48 -15.06
N ALA A 104 1.23 13.27 -15.59
CA ALA A 104 -0.04 12.58 -15.84
C ALA A 104 -0.79 12.30 -14.54
N ASP A 105 -0.09 12.00 -13.46
CA ASP A 105 -0.70 11.79 -12.15
C ASP A 105 -1.35 13.06 -11.62
N LEU A 106 -0.75 14.23 -11.87
CA LEU A 106 -1.32 15.50 -11.48
C LEU A 106 -2.63 15.77 -12.20
N ALA A 107 -2.67 15.55 -13.52
CA ALA A 107 -3.88 15.72 -14.30
C ALA A 107 -5.01 14.80 -13.83
N TYR A 108 -4.68 13.55 -13.51
CA TYR A 108 -5.63 12.58 -12.98
C TYR A 108 -6.17 13.01 -11.62
N LEU A 109 -5.28 13.48 -10.73
CA LEU A 109 -5.68 13.97 -9.41
C LEU A 109 -6.62 15.18 -9.51
N GLU A 110 -6.32 16.13 -10.40
CA GLU A 110 -7.19 17.30 -10.65
C GLU A 110 -8.56 16.86 -11.13
N PHE A 111 -8.62 15.87 -12.03
CA PHE A 111 -9.88 15.31 -12.50
C PHE A 111 -10.70 14.69 -11.36
N LEU A 112 -10.05 13.94 -10.48
CA LEU A 112 -10.71 13.30 -9.33
C LEU A 112 -11.27 14.34 -8.37
N LEU A 113 -10.50 15.40 -8.07
CA LEU A 113 -10.93 16.47 -7.18
C LEU A 113 -12.14 17.20 -7.73
N ALA A 114 -12.15 17.48 -9.03
CA ALA A 114 -13.30 18.13 -9.69
C ALA A 114 -14.55 17.27 -9.57
N ARG A 115 -14.45 15.95 -9.69
CA ARG A 115 -15.57 15.03 -9.51
C ARG A 115 -16.11 15.02 -8.09
N GLU A 116 -15.24 15.08 -7.09
CA GLU A 116 -15.66 15.13 -5.69
C GLU A 116 -16.41 16.42 -5.39
N ASP A 117 -15.94 17.56 -5.89
CA ASP A 117 -16.63 18.84 -5.73
C ASP A 117 -18.03 18.81 -6.33
N LEU A 118 -18.19 18.22 -7.51
CA LEU A 118 -19.51 18.06 -8.13
C LEU A 118 -20.43 17.16 -7.31
N ASN A 119 -19.90 16.10 -6.73
CA ASN A 119 -20.67 15.17 -5.91
C ASN A 119 -21.04 15.77 -4.55
N SER A 120 -20.23 16.68 -4.01
CA SER A 120 -20.47 17.31 -2.71
C SER A 120 -21.48 18.45 -2.78
N THR A 121 -21.71 19.05 -3.98
CA THR A 121 -22.69 20.12 -4.20
C THR A 121 -24.05 19.62 -4.67
N GLY A 122 -24.17 18.32 -4.89
CA GLY A 122 -25.45 17.69 -5.31
C GLY A 122 -26.22 17.07 -4.13
#